data_680cccfa9e23de44b391c4bba6055a3d
#
_entry.id   680cccfa9e23de44b391c4bba6055a3d
#
_cell.length_a   1.000
_cell.length_b   1.000
_cell.length_c   1.000
_cell.angle_alpha   90.00
_cell.angle_beta   90.00
_cell.angle_gamma   90.00
#
_symmetry.space_group_name_H-M   'P 1'
#
loop_
_entity.id
_entity.type
_entity.pdbx_description
1 polymer ?
#
loop_
_entity_poly.entity_id
_entity_poly.type
_entity_poly.pdbx_seq_one_letter_code
_entity_poly.pdbx_strand_id
1 'polypeptide(L)'
;MLQRLKDENVFLGHKEGEETIQEMELLFTYLESLNVLDKISFDFSLARGLDYYTGVIYEALLTDTDRVGSISGGGRYDGLIGMFSGKNIPSVGGSIGIERIFAILEEKAMEKGVIRATET
;
A
#
# COMPACT_ATOMS: atom_id res chain seq x y z
N MET A 1 -2.76 -16.63 -0.50
CA MET A 1 -1.91 -16.52 -1.72
C MET A 1 -0.43 -16.71 -1.41
N LEU A 2 0.16 -16.02 -0.45
CA LEU A 2 1.59 -16.15 -0.11
C LEU A 2 1.98 -17.60 0.27
N GLN A 3 1.19 -18.25 1.11
CA GLN A 3 1.41 -19.66 1.49
C GLN A 3 1.38 -20.59 0.27
N ARG A 4 0.48 -20.34 -0.66
CA ARG A 4 0.39 -21.11 -1.90
C ARG A 4 1.64 -20.97 -2.77
N LEU A 5 2.22 -19.77 -2.87
CA LEU A 5 3.48 -19.57 -3.59
C LEU A 5 4.64 -20.34 -2.99
N LYS A 6 4.67 -20.45 -1.67
CA LYS A 6 5.67 -21.26 -0.96
C LYS A 6 5.46 -22.75 -1.21
N ASP A 7 4.23 -23.22 -1.06
CA ASP A 7 3.87 -24.63 -1.20
C ASP A 7 4.09 -25.14 -2.64
N GLU A 8 3.85 -24.30 -3.63
CA GLU A 8 4.06 -24.61 -5.04
C GLU A 8 5.52 -24.40 -5.49
N ASN A 9 6.41 -23.91 -4.63
CA ASN A 9 7.81 -23.61 -4.91
C ASN A 9 8.02 -22.75 -6.18
N VAL A 10 7.16 -21.78 -6.41
CA VAL A 10 7.12 -20.96 -7.62
C VAL A 10 8.46 -20.28 -7.90
N PHE A 11 9.18 -19.89 -6.84
CA PHE A 11 10.48 -19.20 -6.94
C PHE A 11 11.66 -20.08 -6.52
N LEU A 12 11.50 -21.40 -6.49
CA LEU A 12 12.57 -22.31 -6.13
C LEU A 12 13.80 -22.11 -7.01
N GLY A 13 14.95 -21.86 -6.39
CA GLY A 13 16.20 -21.58 -7.10
C GLY A 13 16.32 -20.16 -7.66
N HIS A 14 15.31 -19.29 -7.45
CA HIS A 14 15.34 -17.87 -7.80
C HIS A 14 15.57 -17.03 -6.55
N LYS A 15 16.80 -16.64 -6.30
CA LYS A 15 17.24 -15.99 -5.06
C LYS A 15 16.40 -14.75 -4.72
N GLU A 16 16.21 -13.85 -5.66
CA GLU A 16 15.43 -12.62 -5.47
C GLU A 16 13.96 -12.92 -5.14
N GLY A 17 13.38 -13.93 -5.78
CA GLY A 17 12.01 -14.36 -5.51
C GLY A 17 11.85 -14.95 -4.12
N GLU A 18 12.80 -15.76 -3.69
CA GLU A 18 12.80 -16.35 -2.34
C GLU A 18 12.98 -15.28 -1.26
N GLU A 19 13.88 -14.32 -1.46
CA GLU A 19 14.08 -13.19 -0.57
C GLU A 19 12.82 -12.33 -0.46
N THR A 20 12.15 -12.08 -1.57
CA THR A 20 10.90 -11.32 -1.61
C THR A 20 9.79 -12.01 -0.80
N ILE A 21 9.65 -13.33 -0.92
CA ILE A 21 8.68 -14.08 -0.13
C ILE A 21 8.99 -13.97 1.37
N GLN A 22 10.25 -14.07 1.77
CA GLN A 22 10.65 -13.93 3.17
C GLN A 22 10.36 -12.53 3.71
N GLU A 23 10.60 -11.49 2.95
CA GLU A 23 10.27 -10.11 3.31
C GLU A 23 8.76 -9.92 3.47
N MET A 24 7.95 -10.49 2.59
CA MET A 24 6.50 -10.42 2.69
C MET A 24 5.96 -11.19 3.90
N GLU A 25 6.54 -12.33 4.23
CA GLU A 25 6.16 -13.08 5.45
C GLU A 25 6.45 -12.28 6.71
N LEU A 26 7.61 -11.63 6.77
CA LEU A 26 7.98 -10.76 7.88
C LEU A 26 7.03 -9.59 8.02
N LEU A 27 6.68 -8.95 6.90
CA LEU A 27 5.70 -7.86 6.88
C LEU A 27 4.34 -8.32 7.40
N PHE A 28 3.85 -9.46 6.95
CA PHE A 28 2.57 -10.00 7.42
C PHE A 28 2.59 -10.35 8.90
N THR A 29 3.70 -10.84 9.43
CA THR A 29 3.87 -11.07 10.86
C THR A 29 3.72 -9.77 11.66
N TYR A 30 4.29 -8.68 11.19
CA TYR A 30 4.13 -7.37 11.83
C TYR A 30 2.71 -6.84 11.74
N LEU A 31 2.06 -6.98 10.58
CA LEU A 31 0.67 -6.55 10.38
C LEU A 31 -0.31 -7.35 11.25
N GLU A 32 -0.06 -8.64 11.43
CA GLU A 32 -0.82 -9.48 12.34
C GLU A 32 -0.68 -9.01 13.80
N SER A 33 0.53 -8.69 14.22
CA SER A 33 0.81 -8.14 15.56
C SER A 33 0.12 -6.78 15.79
N LEU A 34 -0.10 -6.02 14.74
CA LEU A 34 -0.83 -4.75 14.78
C LEU A 34 -2.36 -4.93 14.67
N ASN A 35 -2.85 -6.17 14.52
CA ASN A 35 -4.26 -6.50 14.31
C ASN A 35 -4.90 -5.81 13.08
N VAL A 36 -4.14 -5.67 12.00
CA VAL A 36 -4.61 -5.06 10.75
C VAL A 36 -4.53 -6.00 9.54
N LEU A 37 -4.11 -7.24 9.75
CA LEU A 37 -3.94 -8.21 8.66
C LEU A 37 -5.25 -8.51 7.91
N ASP A 38 -6.39 -8.44 8.58
CA ASP A 38 -7.72 -8.60 7.99
C ASP A 38 -8.09 -7.48 6.99
N LYS A 39 -7.38 -6.36 7.03
CA LYS A 39 -7.53 -5.23 6.11
C LYS A 39 -6.61 -5.31 4.90
N ILE A 40 -5.74 -6.32 4.84
CA ILE A 40 -4.70 -6.43 3.82
C ILE A 40 -5.08 -7.48 2.79
N SER A 41 -4.97 -7.11 1.52
CA SER A 41 -5.07 -8.02 0.39
C SER A 41 -3.75 -8.07 -0.35
N PHE A 42 -3.23 -9.27 -0.58
CA PHE A 42 -2.01 -9.46 -1.36
C PHE A 42 -2.39 -9.62 -2.84
N ASP A 43 -1.93 -8.70 -3.66
CA ASP A 43 -2.29 -8.62 -5.08
C ASP A 43 -1.03 -8.50 -5.96
N PHE A 44 -0.81 -9.47 -6.83
CA PHE A 44 0.28 -9.46 -7.80
C PHE A 44 0.07 -8.49 -8.96
N SER A 45 -1.15 -8.07 -9.20
CA SER A 45 -1.45 -7.14 -10.29
C SER A 45 -1.17 -5.69 -9.92
N LEU A 46 -0.90 -5.42 -8.64
CA LEU A 46 -0.60 -4.07 -8.20
C LEU A 46 0.69 -3.56 -8.83
N ALA A 47 0.59 -2.46 -9.53
CA ALA A 47 1.71 -1.74 -10.10
C ALA A 47 1.61 -0.26 -9.78
N ARG A 48 2.74 0.37 -9.51
CA ARG A 48 2.84 1.81 -9.32
C ARG A 48 3.74 2.42 -10.37
N GLY A 49 3.38 3.61 -10.85
CA GLY A 49 4.01 4.24 -12.01
C GLY A 49 5.38 4.89 -11.77
N LEU A 50 6.04 4.61 -10.64
CA LEU A 50 7.34 5.21 -10.30
C LEU A 50 8.42 4.13 -10.19
N ASP A 51 9.57 4.37 -10.78
CA ASP A 51 10.65 3.38 -10.95
C ASP A 51 11.56 3.25 -9.73
N TYR A 52 11.39 4.09 -8.72
CA TYR A 52 12.30 4.12 -7.58
C TYR A 52 11.96 3.14 -6.46
N TYR A 53 10.85 2.42 -6.55
CA TYR A 53 10.50 1.40 -5.57
C TYR A 53 11.44 0.20 -5.64
N THR A 54 11.91 -0.26 -4.47
CA THR A 54 12.88 -1.34 -4.34
C THR A 54 12.38 -2.55 -3.55
N GLY A 55 11.16 -2.52 -3.08
CA GLY A 55 10.58 -3.57 -2.26
C GLY A 55 9.06 -3.53 -2.32
N VAL A 56 8.43 -3.66 -1.17
CA VAL A 56 6.97 -3.65 -1.07
C VAL A 56 6.39 -2.33 -1.58
N ILE A 57 5.30 -2.46 -2.33
CA ILE A 57 4.43 -1.35 -2.73
C ILE A 57 3.03 -1.60 -2.17
N TYR A 58 2.27 -0.55 -1.94
CA TYR A 58 0.91 -0.66 -1.44
C TYR A 58 0.00 0.44 -1.98
N GLU A 59 -1.28 0.14 -2.00
CA GLU A 59 -2.36 1.10 -2.20
C GLU A 59 -3.45 0.88 -1.17
N ALA A 60 -4.10 1.96 -0.76
CA ALA A 60 -5.27 1.90 0.10
C ALA A 60 -6.52 2.23 -0.70
N LEU A 61 -7.47 1.33 -0.67
CA LEU A 61 -8.78 1.44 -1.33
C LEU A 61 -9.87 1.43 -0.27
N LEU A 62 -10.94 2.18 -0.50
CA LEU A 62 -12.14 2.06 0.30
C LEU A 62 -13.00 0.91 -0.24
N THR A 63 -13.53 0.10 0.66
CA THR A 63 -14.35 -1.06 0.31
C THR A 63 -15.86 -0.80 0.42
N ASP A 64 -16.25 0.31 1.04
CA ASP A 64 -17.63 0.69 1.33
C ASP A 64 -18.18 1.77 0.40
N THR A 65 -17.56 1.98 -0.74
CA THR A 65 -17.95 2.99 -1.72
C THR A 65 -17.82 2.45 -3.13
N ASP A 66 -18.71 2.88 -4.02
CA ASP A 66 -18.66 2.59 -5.46
C ASP A 66 -17.59 3.42 -6.20
N ARG A 67 -16.90 4.30 -5.50
CA ARG A 67 -15.83 5.10 -6.09
C ARG A 67 -14.60 4.24 -6.36
N VAL A 68 -14.13 4.30 -7.59
CA VAL A 68 -12.94 3.61 -8.05
C VAL A 68 -11.70 4.47 -7.79
N GLY A 69 -10.65 3.85 -7.27
CA GLY A 69 -9.34 4.44 -7.12
C GLY A 69 -8.81 4.44 -5.68
N SER A 70 -7.51 4.60 -5.58
CA SER A 70 -6.82 4.62 -4.30
C SER A 70 -6.91 5.99 -3.62
N ILE A 71 -6.97 5.98 -2.30
CA ILE A 71 -6.92 7.18 -1.44
C ILE A 71 -5.53 7.42 -0.87
N SER A 72 -4.67 6.41 -0.92
CA SER A 72 -3.29 6.47 -0.45
C SER A 72 -2.47 5.42 -1.18
N GLY A 73 -1.18 5.62 -1.25
CA GLY A 73 -0.27 4.64 -1.79
C GLY A 73 1.17 5.01 -1.52
N GLY A 74 2.03 4.02 -1.59
CA GLY A 74 3.45 4.19 -1.33
C GLY A 74 4.22 2.88 -1.43
N GLY A 75 5.37 2.85 -0.78
CA GLY A 75 6.22 1.68 -0.78
C GLY A 75 7.60 1.95 -0.18
N ARG A 76 8.49 0.99 -0.38
CA ARG A 76 9.90 1.09 -0.02
C ARG A 76 10.70 1.62 -1.21
N TYR A 77 11.68 2.49 -0.96
CA TYR A 77 12.49 3.14 -2.01
C TYR A 77 13.92 3.44 -1.52
N ASP A 78 14.64 2.41 -1.17
CA ASP A 78 15.97 2.49 -0.54
C ASP A 78 17.02 3.20 -1.39
N GLY A 79 16.91 3.13 -2.72
CA GLY A 79 17.84 3.76 -3.64
C GLY A 79 17.60 5.24 -3.90
N LEU A 80 16.44 5.78 -3.56
CA LEU A 80 16.04 7.14 -3.95
C LEU A 80 16.94 8.21 -3.34
N ILE A 81 17.22 8.11 -2.06
CA ILE A 81 18.10 9.06 -1.37
C ILE A 81 19.53 8.95 -1.89
N GLY A 82 19.97 7.74 -2.21
CA GLY A 82 21.30 7.48 -2.78
C GLY A 82 21.54 8.18 -4.12
N MET A 83 20.50 8.38 -4.92
CA MET A 83 20.61 9.10 -6.20
C MET A 83 21.04 10.56 -6.02
N PHE A 84 20.73 11.16 -4.88
CA PHE A 84 21.05 12.56 -4.58
C PHE A 84 22.23 12.73 -3.63
N SER A 85 22.42 11.82 -2.70
CA SER A 85 23.41 11.95 -1.63
C SER A 85 24.62 11.02 -1.77
N GLY A 86 24.58 10.07 -2.70
CA GLY A 86 25.59 9.02 -2.85
C GLY A 86 25.61 8.01 -1.71
N LYS A 87 24.66 8.08 -0.76
CA LYS A 87 24.53 7.16 0.37
C LYS A 87 23.25 6.37 0.25
N ASN A 88 23.36 5.05 0.30
CA ASN A 88 22.20 4.18 0.30
C ASN A 88 21.53 4.21 1.69
N ILE A 89 20.36 4.82 1.78
CA ILE A 89 19.60 4.97 3.01
C ILE A 89 18.25 4.29 2.83
N PRO A 90 17.97 3.22 3.60
CA PRO A 90 16.65 2.57 3.57
C PRO A 90 15.53 3.56 3.87
N SER A 91 14.51 3.59 3.02
CA SER A 91 13.44 4.56 3.12
C SER A 91 12.10 3.94 2.76
N VAL A 92 11.08 4.35 3.47
CA VAL A 92 9.69 4.00 3.18
C VAL A 92 8.83 5.26 3.28
N GLY A 93 7.75 5.28 2.54
CA GLY A 93 6.81 6.39 2.63
C GLY A 93 5.63 6.21 1.72
N GLY A 94 4.75 7.17 1.77
CA GLY A 94 3.55 7.17 0.95
C GLY A 94 2.90 8.54 0.89
N SER A 95 1.88 8.63 0.07
CA SER A 95 1.07 9.82 -0.11
C SER A 95 -0.37 9.54 0.29
N ILE A 96 -1.07 10.56 0.72
CA ILE A 96 -2.50 10.51 1.04
C ILE A 96 -3.21 11.51 0.14
N GLY A 97 -4.23 11.05 -0.57
CA GLY A 97 -5.06 11.90 -1.43
C GLY A 97 -6.10 12.66 -0.62
N ILE A 98 -5.70 13.77 -0.01
CA ILE A 98 -6.55 14.55 0.90
C ILE A 98 -7.81 15.04 0.20
N GLU A 99 -7.71 15.56 -1.02
CA GLU A 99 -8.85 16.04 -1.79
C GLU A 99 -9.86 14.91 -2.09
N ARG A 100 -9.35 13.73 -2.41
CA ARG A 100 -10.21 12.56 -2.66
C ARG A 100 -10.92 12.11 -1.40
N ILE A 101 -10.21 12.05 -0.28
CA ILE A 101 -10.80 11.71 1.02
C ILE A 101 -11.85 12.74 1.42
N PHE A 102 -11.56 14.02 1.24
CA PHE A 102 -12.49 15.10 1.53
C PHE A 102 -13.79 14.97 0.72
N ALA A 103 -13.67 14.75 -0.60
CA ALA A 103 -14.84 14.56 -1.47
C ALA A 103 -15.71 13.37 -1.05
N ILE A 104 -15.09 12.26 -0.63
CA ILE A 104 -15.81 11.07 -0.14
C ILE A 104 -16.51 11.36 1.18
N LEU A 105 -15.87 12.06 2.09
CA LEU A 105 -16.48 12.45 3.38
C LEU A 105 -17.63 13.42 3.21
N GLU A 106 -17.51 14.37 2.28
CA GLU A 106 -18.55 15.31 1.95
C GLU A 106 -19.79 14.60 1.38
N GLU A 107 -19.60 13.68 0.44
CA GLU A 107 -20.67 12.85 -0.10
C GLU A 107 -21.39 12.03 0.96
N LYS A 108 -20.63 11.36 1.83
CA LYS A 108 -21.20 10.60 2.95
C LYS A 108 -21.94 11.48 3.95
N ALA A 109 -21.48 12.71 4.18
CA ALA A 109 -22.17 13.67 5.02
C ALA A 109 -23.50 14.13 4.41
N MET A 110 -23.53 14.34 3.09
CA MET A 110 -24.76 14.69 2.36
C MET A 110 -25.78 13.54 2.39
N GLU A 111 -25.35 12.30 2.17
CA GLU A 111 -26.21 11.12 2.23
C GLU A 111 -26.84 10.93 3.63
N LYS A 112 -26.13 11.28 4.69
CA LYS A 112 -26.62 11.24 6.08
C LYS A 112 -27.49 12.43 6.46
N GLY A 113 -27.74 13.37 5.56
CA GLY A 113 -28.51 14.59 5.82
C GLY A 113 -27.81 15.59 6.75
N VAL A 114 -26.50 15.42 6.98
CA VAL A 114 -25.69 16.37 7.75
C VAL A 114 -25.22 17.46 6.80
N ILE A 115 -26.12 18.40 6.48
CA ILE A 115 -25.73 19.60 5.75
C ILE A 115 -25.10 20.55 6.77
N ARG A 116 -23.78 20.73 6.71
CA ARG A 116 -23.16 21.91 7.29
C ARG A 116 -23.45 23.08 6.35
N ALA A 117 -24.40 23.91 6.73
CA ALA A 117 -24.45 25.26 6.22
C ALA A 117 -23.16 25.94 6.73
N THR A 118 -22.20 26.15 5.85
CA THR A 118 -21.16 27.14 6.08
C THR A 118 -21.84 28.49 5.98
N GLU A 119 -22.22 29.05 7.11
CA GLU A 119 -22.51 30.48 7.21
C GLU A 119 -21.19 31.22 6.97
N THR A 120 -21.14 31.88 5.85
CA THR A 120 -20.13 32.90 5.58
C THR A 120 -20.57 34.20 6.23
#